data_f411d9c4b3eec50b26217aacd4213eab
#
_entry.id   f411d9c4b3eec50b26217aacd4213eab
#
_cell.length_a   1.000
_cell.length_b   1.000
_cell.length_c   1.000
_cell.angle_alpha   90.00
_cell.angle_beta   90.00
_cell.angle_gamma   90.00
#
_symmetry.space_group_name_H-M   'P 1'
#
loop_
_entity.id
_entity.type
_entity.pdbx_description
1 polymer ?
#
loop_
_entity_poly.entity_id
_entity_poly.type
_entity_poly.pdbx_seq_one_letter_code
_entity_poly.pdbx_strand_id
1 'polypeptide(L)'
;MGLAAQYFDERDSNRRLGIASVETLWEWVNAGGADRLAAHEWPLTQGEDVFFRGQPSTEYGLSSSLYRVCRARPAAPEAGIPNRVDEHVMAGTECAVIDAMRREGIGRRMTDGQLLAVLQHHGIPTRLIDVSESPLEALFFAVDQQHGVDGRLFMLHLHRDAAQQVDTIDFSQQKLEWADATHGRRRAKGEWTQQVAVVDQAPLDPRMQAQRGRFLVGGLNRRYAGRSYRIDGHNIPGDQYPDISTLGVNFLNSVKGKPNMNWSATGWTLRVRSAWKPELLELLAVEGIDHDSMYPPLGEVRRLGLQVTRDAAKSLTEATAS
;
A
#
# COMPACT_ATOMS: atom_id res chain seq x y z
N MET A 1 -7.15 -9.68 -20.34
CA MET A 1 -6.66 -9.91 -18.96
C MET A 1 -5.23 -9.46 -18.89
N GLY A 2 -4.95 -8.48 -18.01
CA GLY A 2 -3.62 -7.91 -17.86
C GLY A 2 -2.64 -8.86 -17.17
N LEU A 3 -1.33 -8.58 -17.26
CA LEU A 3 -0.28 -9.41 -16.67
C LEU A 3 -0.46 -9.60 -15.14
N ALA A 4 -0.84 -8.53 -14.44
CA ALA A 4 -1.09 -8.58 -12.99
C ALA A 4 -2.26 -9.51 -12.65
N ALA A 5 -3.36 -9.43 -13.40
CA ALA A 5 -4.53 -10.29 -13.21
C ALA A 5 -4.18 -11.77 -13.37
N GLN A 6 -3.47 -12.13 -14.46
CA GLN A 6 -3.01 -13.51 -14.68
C GLN A 6 -2.12 -13.99 -13.54
N TYR A 7 -1.15 -13.18 -13.15
CA TYR A 7 -0.20 -13.53 -12.09
C TYR A 7 -0.89 -13.80 -10.76
N PHE A 8 -1.85 -12.95 -10.37
CA PHE A 8 -2.53 -13.09 -9.08
C PHE A 8 -3.66 -14.10 -9.10
N ASP A 9 -4.27 -14.40 -10.25
CA ASP A 9 -5.27 -15.45 -10.37
C ASP A 9 -4.69 -16.85 -10.16
N GLU A 10 -3.46 -17.09 -10.61
CA GLU A 10 -2.74 -18.32 -10.28
C GLU A 10 -2.41 -18.47 -8.79
N ARG A 11 -2.41 -17.35 -8.06
CA ARG A 11 -2.06 -17.26 -6.62
C ARG A 11 -3.26 -17.03 -5.73
N ASP A 12 -4.46 -17.12 -6.29
CA ASP A 12 -5.68 -17.03 -5.51
C ASP A 12 -5.75 -18.12 -4.44
N SER A 13 -5.86 -17.70 -3.20
CA SER A 13 -5.83 -18.58 -2.04
C SER A 13 -7.21 -19.04 -1.58
N ASN A 14 -8.31 -18.56 -2.19
CA ASN A 14 -9.67 -18.85 -1.74
C ASN A 14 -9.93 -20.34 -1.56
N ARG A 15 -9.66 -21.13 -2.59
CA ARG A 15 -9.89 -22.60 -2.52
C ARG A 15 -9.10 -23.27 -1.41
N ARG A 16 -7.88 -22.81 -1.16
CA ARG A 16 -6.97 -23.41 -0.17
C ARG A 16 -7.32 -23.03 1.26
N LEU A 17 -7.94 -21.87 1.43
CA LEU A 17 -8.43 -21.37 2.71
C LEU A 17 -9.89 -21.74 2.98
N GLY A 18 -10.55 -22.49 2.05
CA GLY A 18 -11.95 -22.86 2.19
C GLY A 18 -12.92 -21.69 2.00
N ILE A 19 -12.48 -20.61 1.35
CA ILE A 19 -13.29 -19.40 1.12
C ILE A 19 -14.10 -19.64 -0.16
N ALA A 20 -15.37 -20.01 0.02
CA ALA A 20 -16.27 -20.33 -1.09
C ALA A 20 -17.55 -19.46 -1.11
N SER A 21 -17.83 -18.72 -0.05
CA SER A 21 -19.03 -17.89 0.11
C SER A 21 -18.70 -16.61 0.88
N VAL A 22 -19.69 -15.71 1.03
CA VAL A 22 -19.61 -14.50 1.84
C VAL A 22 -19.29 -14.84 3.28
N GLU A 23 -20.02 -15.81 3.86
CA GLU A 23 -19.89 -16.21 5.25
C GLU A 23 -18.46 -16.70 5.54
N THR A 24 -17.89 -17.55 4.67
CA THR A 24 -16.55 -18.09 4.87
C THR A 24 -15.46 -17.04 4.70
N LEU A 25 -15.65 -16.05 3.82
CA LEU A 25 -14.75 -14.90 3.72
C LEU A 25 -14.89 -14.02 4.94
N TRP A 26 -16.13 -13.73 5.37
CA TRP A 26 -16.40 -12.89 6.54
C TRP A 26 -15.81 -13.50 7.82
N GLU A 27 -16.02 -14.79 8.05
CA GLU A 27 -15.41 -15.52 9.16
C GLU A 27 -13.88 -15.45 9.11
N TRP A 28 -13.30 -15.60 7.90
CA TRP A 28 -11.84 -15.54 7.74
C TRP A 28 -11.29 -14.15 8.10
N VAL A 29 -11.93 -13.09 7.63
CA VAL A 29 -11.52 -11.70 7.89
C VAL A 29 -11.67 -11.36 9.39
N ASN A 30 -12.78 -11.73 10.02
CA ASN A 30 -13.04 -11.45 11.44
C ASN A 30 -12.18 -12.28 12.39
N ALA A 31 -11.80 -13.49 12.03
CA ALA A 31 -10.90 -14.33 12.82
C ALA A 31 -9.43 -13.87 12.74
N GLY A 32 -9.21 -12.63 12.24
CA GLY A 32 -7.87 -12.12 12.10
C GLY A 32 -7.08 -12.78 10.99
N GLY A 33 -7.70 -13.17 9.88
CA GLY A 33 -7.14 -13.81 8.66
C GLY A 33 -5.69 -14.29 8.70
N ALA A 34 -4.82 -13.49 9.31
CA ALA A 34 -3.44 -13.78 9.61
C ALA A 34 -3.27 -14.94 10.60
N ASP A 35 -4.11 -15.05 11.64
CA ASP A 35 -3.98 -16.09 12.66
C ASP A 35 -4.33 -17.47 12.10
N ARG A 36 -5.23 -17.55 11.12
CA ARG A 36 -5.53 -18.81 10.42
C ARG A 36 -4.41 -19.27 9.49
N LEU A 37 -3.66 -18.34 8.92
CA LEU A 37 -2.44 -18.68 8.18
C LEU A 37 -1.32 -19.10 9.14
N ALA A 38 -1.25 -18.51 10.33
CA ALA A 38 -0.31 -18.90 11.39
C ALA A 38 -0.56 -20.30 11.92
N ALA A 39 -1.82 -20.74 12.02
CA ALA A 39 -2.17 -22.11 12.42
C ALA A 39 -1.65 -23.20 11.45
N HIS A 40 -1.11 -22.80 10.31
CA HIS A 40 -0.52 -23.65 9.30
C HIS A 40 1.01 -23.61 9.23
N GLU A 41 1.72 -23.51 10.38
CA GLU A 41 3.17 -23.67 10.53
C GLU A 41 4.03 -22.38 10.44
N TRP A 42 3.43 -21.19 10.56
CA TRP A 42 4.21 -19.96 10.61
C TRP A 42 3.96 -19.21 11.91
N PRO A 43 5.01 -18.88 12.66
CA PRO A 43 4.86 -17.90 13.71
C PRO A 43 4.70 -16.53 13.05
N LEU A 44 3.48 -16.19 12.66
CA LEU A 44 3.09 -14.82 12.55
C LEU A 44 3.04 -14.30 13.98
N THR A 45 4.10 -13.65 14.41
CA THR A 45 4.05 -12.88 15.64
C THR A 45 2.95 -11.86 15.47
N GLN A 46 1.97 -11.86 16.38
CA GLN A 46 0.79 -11.02 16.31
C GLN A 46 1.15 -9.57 15.98
N GLY A 47 0.49 -9.00 15.00
CA GLY A 47 0.01 -7.66 14.98
C GLY A 47 0.83 -6.61 14.23
N GLU A 48 2.14 -6.58 14.22
CA GLU A 48 2.88 -5.36 13.80
C GLU A 48 3.49 -5.41 12.40
N ASP A 49 3.48 -6.54 11.73
CA ASP A 49 4.17 -6.79 10.47
C ASP A 49 3.28 -7.36 9.36
N VAL A 50 1.97 -7.45 9.62
CA VAL A 50 0.97 -7.88 8.64
C VAL A 50 0.10 -6.70 8.21
N PHE A 51 0.04 -6.48 6.91
CA PHE A 51 -0.72 -5.40 6.31
C PHE A 51 -1.68 -5.94 5.25
N PHE A 52 -2.78 -5.25 5.09
CA PHE A 52 -3.83 -5.61 4.15
C PHE A 52 -4.04 -4.50 3.12
N ARG A 53 -4.41 -4.87 1.89
CA ARG A 53 -4.80 -3.91 0.86
C ARG A 53 -5.97 -4.46 0.05
N GLY A 54 -7.07 -3.75 0.01
CA GLY A 54 -8.19 -4.01 -0.88
C GLY A 54 -8.06 -3.28 -2.22
N GLN A 55 -8.50 -3.94 -3.26
CA GLN A 55 -8.62 -3.34 -4.59
C GLN A 55 -9.96 -3.71 -5.21
N PRO A 56 -10.69 -2.76 -5.80
CA PRO A 56 -12.05 -2.99 -6.29
C PRO A 56 -12.10 -3.84 -7.57
N SER A 57 -10.96 -4.10 -8.21
CA SER A 57 -10.86 -4.95 -9.40
C SER A 57 -9.64 -5.89 -9.35
N THR A 58 -9.84 -7.13 -9.80
CA THR A 58 -8.76 -8.12 -9.98
C THR A 58 -7.78 -7.76 -11.10
N GLU A 59 -8.13 -6.83 -11.98
CA GLU A 59 -7.23 -6.36 -13.05
C GLU A 59 -6.06 -5.52 -12.51
N TYR A 60 -6.17 -4.98 -11.28
CA TYR A 60 -5.13 -4.15 -10.71
C TYR A 60 -4.02 -4.99 -10.06
N GLY A 61 -2.77 -4.58 -10.32
CA GLY A 61 -1.59 -5.09 -9.63
C GLY A 61 -1.26 -4.30 -8.37
N LEU A 62 -0.23 -4.73 -7.66
CA LEU A 62 0.33 -4.02 -6.50
C LEU A 62 1.37 -2.97 -6.95
N SER A 63 1.01 -2.18 -7.97
CA SER A 63 1.87 -1.17 -8.58
C SER A 63 1.48 0.23 -8.11
N SER A 64 2.48 1.05 -7.76
CA SER A 64 2.25 2.41 -7.29
C SER A 64 1.63 3.31 -8.37
N SER A 65 0.93 4.34 -7.94
CA SER A 65 0.31 5.32 -8.85
C SER A 65 1.36 6.06 -9.70
N LEU A 66 2.49 6.42 -9.10
CA LEU A 66 3.59 7.06 -9.80
C LEU A 66 4.15 6.16 -10.91
N TYR A 67 4.39 4.88 -10.62
CA TYR A 67 4.87 3.94 -11.62
C TYR A 67 3.91 3.88 -12.82
N ARG A 68 2.60 3.76 -12.55
CA ARG A 68 1.58 3.71 -13.62
C ARG A 68 1.61 4.96 -14.50
N VAL A 69 1.74 6.16 -13.91
CA VAL A 69 1.87 7.41 -14.66
C VAL A 69 3.15 7.44 -15.48
N CYS A 70 4.28 7.09 -14.90
CA CYS A 70 5.57 7.02 -15.62
C CYS A 70 5.52 5.98 -16.77
N ARG A 71 4.83 4.86 -16.56
CA ARG A 71 4.68 3.78 -17.55
C ARG A 71 3.76 4.16 -18.70
N ALA A 72 2.69 4.92 -18.42
CA ALA A 72 1.70 5.35 -19.41
C ALA A 72 2.16 6.50 -20.33
N ARG A 73 3.29 7.16 -20.03
CA ARG A 73 3.83 8.23 -20.87
C ARG A 73 4.09 7.71 -22.29
N PRO A 74 3.85 8.50 -23.35
CA PRO A 74 4.16 8.10 -24.71
C PRO A 74 5.65 7.72 -24.83
N ALA A 75 5.96 6.60 -25.45
CA ALA A 75 7.32 6.34 -25.88
C ALA A 75 7.73 7.46 -26.84
N ALA A 76 8.96 7.97 -26.73
CA ALA A 76 9.49 8.88 -27.73
C ALA A 76 9.73 8.07 -29.03
N PRO A 77 8.89 8.23 -30.08
CA PRO A 77 8.95 7.34 -31.24
C PRO A 77 10.26 7.47 -32.02
N GLU A 78 10.92 8.61 -31.88
CA GLU A 78 12.11 8.95 -32.66
C GLU A 78 13.39 8.27 -32.17
N ALA A 79 13.41 7.71 -30.96
CA ALA A 79 14.62 7.16 -30.37
C ALA A 79 14.69 5.62 -30.35
N GLY A 80 13.62 4.90 -30.75
CA GLY A 80 13.57 3.43 -30.67
C GLY A 80 13.72 2.88 -29.22
N ILE A 81 13.65 3.77 -28.23
CA ILE A 81 13.85 3.42 -26.81
C ILE A 81 12.50 2.98 -26.24
N PRO A 82 12.38 1.73 -25.77
CA PRO A 82 11.16 1.29 -25.09
C PRO A 82 10.88 2.20 -23.91
N ASN A 83 9.60 2.45 -23.63
CA ASN A 83 9.14 3.25 -22.48
C ASN A 83 9.48 2.52 -21.17
N ARG A 84 10.74 2.59 -20.79
CA ARG A 84 11.31 1.87 -19.67
C ARG A 84 11.30 2.76 -18.43
N VAL A 85 10.51 2.38 -17.43
CA VAL A 85 10.53 3.02 -16.11
C VAL A 85 11.53 2.29 -15.23
N ASP A 86 12.49 3.04 -14.67
CA ASP A 86 13.46 2.53 -13.72
C ASP A 86 13.48 3.39 -12.44
N GLU A 87 14.30 3.00 -11.49
CA GLU A 87 14.42 3.70 -10.22
C GLU A 87 14.84 5.16 -10.40
N HIS A 88 15.69 5.43 -11.40
CA HIS A 88 16.10 6.81 -11.70
C HIS A 88 14.92 7.66 -12.19
N VAL A 89 14.08 7.12 -13.07
CA VAL A 89 12.85 7.80 -13.54
C VAL A 89 11.90 8.04 -12.38
N MET A 90 11.69 7.05 -11.51
CA MET A 90 10.81 7.17 -10.35
C MET A 90 11.30 8.25 -9.38
N ALA A 91 12.56 8.15 -8.93
CA ALA A 91 13.14 9.09 -7.98
C ALA A 91 13.23 10.52 -8.56
N GLY A 92 13.63 10.65 -9.83
CA GLY A 92 13.68 11.96 -10.50
C GLY A 92 12.30 12.61 -10.62
N THR A 93 11.27 11.82 -10.93
CA THR A 93 9.89 12.35 -11.00
C THR A 93 9.38 12.78 -9.62
N GLU A 94 9.63 12.01 -8.57
CA GLU A 94 9.26 12.39 -7.19
C GLU A 94 9.93 13.69 -6.77
N CYS A 95 11.25 13.82 -6.97
CA CYS A 95 11.97 15.06 -6.67
C CYS A 95 11.38 16.24 -7.43
N ALA A 96 11.11 16.10 -8.73
CA ALA A 96 10.53 17.15 -9.55
C ALA A 96 9.13 17.59 -9.06
N VAL A 97 8.30 16.64 -8.63
CA VAL A 97 6.97 16.94 -8.05
C VAL A 97 7.12 17.67 -6.72
N ILE A 98 7.97 17.20 -5.81
CA ILE A 98 8.23 17.84 -4.51
C ILE A 98 8.72 19.29 -4.71
N ASP A 99 9.67 19.48 -5.62
CA ASP A 99 10.21 20.82 -5.93
C ASP A 99 9.16 21.74 -6.55
N ALA A 100 8.31 21.21 -7.44
CA ALA A 100 7.21 21.97 -8.03
C ALA A 100 6.21 22.42 -6.96
N MET A 101 5.79 21.52 -6.07
CA MET A 101 4.86 21.84 -4.98
C MET A 101 5.45 22.91 -4.04
N ARG A 102 6.74 22.82 -3.72
CA ARG A 102 7.42 23.83 -2.89
C ARG A 102 7.50 25.20 -3.56
N ARG A 103 7.71 25.27 -4.86
CA ARG A 103 7.67 26.54 -5.60
C ARG A 103 6.30 27.20 -5.53
N GLU A 104 5.23 26.41 -5.58
CA GLU A 104 3.85 26.87 -5.39
C GLU A 104 3.50 27.19 -3.91
N GLY A 105 4.45 27.03 -2.99
CA GLY A 105 4.26 27.34 -1.56
C GLY A 105 3.72 26.18 -0.73
N ILE A 106 3.48 25.01 -1.35
CA ILE A 106 2.94 23.82 -0.68
C ILE A 106 4.07 23.07 0.03
N GLY A 107 3.85 22.71 1.30
CA GLY A 107 4.78 21.87 2.05
C GLY A 107 6.13 22.49 2.39
N ARG A 108 6.26 23.84 2.41
CA ARG A 108 7.53 24.55 2.67
C ARG A 108 8.19 24.20 4.01
N ARG A 109 7.39 23.81 5.01
CA ARG A 109 7.87 23.44 6.35
C ARG A 109 7.86 21.91 6.59
N MET A 110 7.48 21.14 5.60
CA MET A 110 7.43 19.67 5.67
C MET A 110 8.75 19.07 5.19
N THR A 111 9.10 17.94 5.72
CA THR A 111 10.14 17.08 5.13
C THR A 111 9.68 16.57 3.75
N ASP A 112 10.58 16.01 2.95
CA ASP A 112 10.21 15.41 1.66
C ASP A 112 9.21 14.28 1.84
N GLY A 113 9.43 13.43 2.86
CA GLY A 113 8.55 12.31 3.17
C GLY A 113 7.15 12.75 3.61
N GLN A 114 7.06 13.72 4.51
CA GLN A 114 5.78 14.28 4.95
C GLN A 114 5.00 14.90 3.78
N LEU A 115 5.69 15.66 2.92
CA LEU A 115 5.04 16.19 1.73
C LEU A 115 4.56 15.08 0.79
N LEU A 116 5.38 14.05 0.57
CA LEU A 116 5.01 12.91 -0.26
C LEU A 116 3.74 12.20 0.27
N ALA A 117 3.64 12.02 1.59
CA ALA A 117 2.47 11.41 2.22
C ALA A 117 1.21 12.29 2.07
N VAL A 118 1.34 13.61 2.20
CA VAL A 118 0.24 14.57 1.92
C VAL A 118 -0.18 14.48 0.46
N LEU A 119 0.77 14.44 -0.47
CA LEU A 119 0.47 14.31 -1.90
C LEU A 119 -0.28 13.01 -2.21
N GLN A 120 0.15 11.87 -1.64
CA GLN A 120 -0.55 10.60 -1.75
C GLN A 120 -1.99 10.70 -1.25
N HIS A 121 -2.18 11.32 -0.07
CA HIS A 121 -3.51 11.48 0.53
C HIS A 121 -4.46 12.31 -0.38
N HIS A 122 -3.94 13.29 -1.09
CA HIS A 122 -4.68 14.11 -2.05
C HIS A 122 -4.78 13.49 -3.45
N GLY A 123 -4.40 12.21 -3.61
CA GLY A 123 -4.52 11.49 -4.88
C GLY A 123 -3.46 11.87 -5.91
N ILE A 124 -2.44 12.62 -5.54
CA ILE A 124 -1.30 12.91 -6.42
C ILE A 124 -0.43 11.65 -6.50
N PRO A 125 -0.01 11.24 -7.70
CA PRO A 125 0.74 10.02 -7.89
C PRO A 125 2.07 10.00 -7.12
N THR A 126 2.25 9.00 -6.27
CA THR A 126 3.49 8.71 -5.53
C THR A 126 3.89 7.25 -5.66
N ARG A 127 5.07 6.87 -5.15
CA ARG A 127 5.48 5.46 -5.06
C ARG A 127 4.87 4.73 -3.86
N LEU A 128 4.25 5.44 -2.94
CA LEU A 128 3.66 4.86 -1.75
C LEU A 128 2.50 3.93 -2.11
N ILE A 129 2.40 2.83 -1.39
CA ILE A 129 1.30 1.89 -1.48
C ILE A 129 0.52 1.97 -0.17
N ASP A 130 -0.74 2.44 -0.25
CA ASP A 130 -1.63 2.45 0.91
C ASP A 130 -1.95 1.02 1.33
N VAL A 131 -1.86 0.77 2.61
CA VAL A 131 -2.24 -0.49 3.26
C VAL A 131 -2.97 -0.18 4.56
N SER A 132 -3.70 -1.15 5.08
CA SER A 132 -4.34 -1.08 6.39
C SER A 132 -3.73 -2.12 7.32
N GLU A 133 -3.68 -1.81 8.61
CA GLU A 133 -3.36 -2.79 9.66
C GLU A 133 -4.55 -3.73 9.94
N SER A 134 -5.73 -3.40 9.43
CA SER A 134 -6.96 -4.18 9.61
C SER A 134 -7.45 -4.78 8.30
N PRO A 135 -7.81 -6.07 8.28
CA PRO A 135 -8.39 -6.71 7.12
C PRO A 135 -9.79 -6.19 6.77
N LEU A 136 -10.54 -5.67 7.74
CA LEU A 136 -11.90 -5.15 7.52
C LEU A 136 -11.88 -3.87 6.70
N GLU A 137 -11.05 -2.89 7.05
CA GLU A 137 -10.90 -1.66 6.28
C GLU A 137 -10.33 -1.94 4.89
N ALA A 138 -9.41 -2.90 4.78
CA ALA A 138 -8.93 -3.33 3.47
C ALA A 138 -10.03 -4.01 2.64
N LEU A 139 -10.87 -4.83 3.26
CA LEU A 139 -12.02 -5.45 2.59
C LEU A 139 -13.00 -4.38 2.07
N PHE A 140 -13.24 -3.31 2.84
CA PHE A 140 -14.05 -2.19 2.39
C PHE A 140 -13.57 -1.66 1.03
N PHE A 141 -12.27 -1.40 0.86
CA PHE A 141 -11.71 -0.94 -0.41
C PHE A 141 -11.82 -1.97 -1.56
N ALA A 142 -11.95 -3.25 -1.24
CA ALA A 142 -12.17 -4.27 -2.25
C ALA A 142 -13.62 -4.33 -2.76
N VAL A 143 -14.58 -3.80 -1.96
CA VAL A 143 -16.03 -3.94 -2.24
C VAL A 143 -16.74 -2.62 -2.53
N ASP A 144 -16.22 -1.47 -2.05
CA ASP A 144 -16.86 -0.15 -2.12
C ASP A 144 -17.10 0.36 -3.55
N GLN A 145 -16.29 -0.10 -4.51
CA GLN A 145 -16.36 0.37 -5.89
C GLN A 145 -16.41 -0.78 -6.89
N GLN A 146 -16.75 -0.46 -8.15
CA GLN A 146 -16.75 -1.41 -9.27
C GLN A 146 -17.52 -2.70 -8.97
N HIS A 147 -18.79 -2.57 -8.54
CA HIS A 147 -19.61 -3.69 -8.08
C HIS A 147 -19.83 -4.79 -9.11
N GLY A 148 -19.67 -4.50 -10.41
CA GLY A 148 -19.84 -5.49 -11.50
C GLY A 148 -18.62 -6.39 -11.77
N VAL A 149 -17.49 -6.16 -11.09
CA VAL A 149 -16.24 -6.93 -11.28
C VAL A 149 -15.71 -7.44 -9.95
N ASP A 150 -14.99 -8.55 -9.98
CA ASP A 150 -14.39 -9.12 -8.78
C ASP A 150 -13.31 -8.20 -8.23
N GLY A 151 -13.29 -8.04 -6.92
CA GLY A 151 -12.23 -7.36 -6.18
C GLY A 151 -11.12 -8.30 -5.74
N ARG A 152 -10.09 -7.75 -5.11
CA ARG A 152 -8.96 -8.50 -4.57
C ARG A 152 -8.55 -7.96 -3.22
N LEU A 153 -8.30 -8.85 -2.28
CA LEU A 153 -7.69 -8.55 -0.99
C LEU A 153 -6.27 -9.13 -1.00
N PHE A 154 -5.29 -8.28 -0.73
CA PHE A 154 -3.90 -8.67 -0.49
C PHE A 154 -3.64 -8.72 1.01
N MET A 155 -2.89 -9.71 1.44
CA MET A 155 -2.27 -9.77 2.75
C MET A 155 -0.77 -9.81 2.55
N LEU A 156 -0.05 -8.92 3.23
CA LEU A 156 1.39 -8.71 3.10
C LEU A 156 2.04 -8.86 4.47
N HIS A 157 2.90 -9.84 4.62
CA HIS A 157 3.69 -10.05 5.82
C HIS A 157 5.13 -9.60 5.56
N LEU A 158 5.58 -8.60 6.29
CA LEU A 158 6.95 -8.11 6.24
C LEU A 158 7.84 -8.97 7.15
N HIS A 159 8.98 -9.37 6.64
CA HIS A 159 9.92 -10.19 7.40
C HIS A 159 10.74 -9.32 8.34
N ARG A 160 10.93 -9.80 9.55
CA ARG A 160 11.80 -9.18 10.53
C ARG A 160 13.26 -9.48 10.20
N ASP A 161 14.13 -8.54 10.46
CA ASP A 161 15.58 -8.71 10.34
C ASP A 161 16.18 -9.52 11.50
N ALA A 162 17.51 -9.63 11.56
CA ALA A 162 18.21 -10.31 12.65
C ALA A 162 18.02 -9.63 14.03
N ALA A 163 17.66 -8.35 14.04
CA ALA A 163 17.31 -7.60 15.26
C ALA A 163 15.83 -7.73 15.64
N GLN A 164 15.08 -8.57 14.93
CA GLN A 164 13.63 -8.76 15.09
C GLN A 164 12.81 -7.49 14.80
N GLN A 165 13.29 -6.66 13.90
CA GLN A 165 12.61 -5.42 13.48
C GLN A 165 12.19 -5.50 12.03
N VAL A 166 11.03 -4.92 11.73
CA VAL A 166 10.58 -4.65 10.37
C VAL A 166 11.32 -3.44 9.83
N ASP A 167 11.70 -3.48 8.56
CA ASP A 167 12.34 -2.35 7.91
C ASP A 167 11.41 -1.14 7.89
N THR A 168 11.87 -0.02 8.43
CA THR A 168 11.07 1.18 8.65
C THR A 168 11.79 2.39 8.10
N ILE A 169 11.03 3.29 7.46
CA ILE A 169 11.51 4.55 6.92
C ILE A 169 10.85 5.71 7.66
N ASP A 170 11.66 6.51 8.32
CA ASP A 170 11.22 7.67 9.08
C ASP A 170 11.04 8.89 8.16
N PHE A 171 9.79 9.31 7.98
CA PHE A 171 9.44 10.49 7.20
C PHE A 171 9.68 11.82 7.94
N SER A 172 10.12 11.81 9.19
CA SER A 172 10.59 13.02 9.88
C SER A 172 11.96 13.49 9.37
N GLN A 173 12.72 12.62 8.68
CA GLN A 173 14.00 12.97 8.09
C GLN A 173 13.81 13.98 6.95
N GLN A 174 14.74 14.94 6.86
CA GLN A 174 14.62 16.07 5.93
C GLN A 174 14.52 15.63 4.46
N LYS A 175 15.24 14.59 4.07
CA LYS A 175 15.24 14.03 2.71
C LYS A 175 14.80 12.58 2.70
N LEU A 176 14.19 12.19 1.60
CA LEU A 176 13.85 10.78 1.36
C LEU A 176 15.11 9.93 1.33
N GLU A 177 15.08 8.79 2.01
CA GLU A 177 16.21 7.87 2.07
C GLU A 177 16.62 7.37 0.68
N TRP A 178 15.68 7.24 -0.26
CA TRP A 178 15.91 6.80 -1.63
C TRP A 178 16.19 7.92 -2.62
N ALA A 179 16.09 9.19 -2.23
CA ALA A 179 16.38 10.30 -3.15
C ALA A 179 17.81 10.22 -3.70
N ASP A 180 18.75 9.70 -2.91
CA ASP A 180 20.13 9.44 -3.28
C ASP A 180 20.39 7.96 -3.63
N ALA A 181 19.37 7.12 -3.76
CA ALA A 181 19.55 5.69 -4.07
C ALA A 181 20.26 5.45 -5.40
N THR A 182 20.16 6.40 -6.33
CA THR A 182 20.93 6.42 -7.57
C THR A 182 22.43 6.61 -7.31
N HIS A 183 22.81 7.19 -6.17
CA HIS A 183 24.17 7.49 -5.76
C HIS A 183 24.65 6.64 -4.56
N GLY A 184 23.83 5.75 -4.05
CA GLY A 184 24.22 4.76 -3.05
C GLY A 184 24.50 5.30 -1.65
N ARG A 185 23.92 6.43 -1.23
CA ARG A 185 24.34 7.10 0.01
C ARG A 185 23.71 6.59 1.29
N ARG A 186 22.48 6.07 1.28
CA ARG A 186 21.83 5.58 2.51
C ARG A 186 21.44 4.11 2.46
N ARG A 187 20.95 3.66 1.30
CA ARG A 187 20.72 2.23 1.06
C ARG A 187 21.47 1.84 -0.19
N ALA A 188 22.27 0.80 -0.13
CA ALA A 188 22.91 0.26 -1.32
C ALA A 188 21.83 -0.04 -2.37
N LYS A 189 22.07 0.29 -3.61
CA LYS A 189 21.09 0.14 -4.71
C LYS A 189 20.47 -1.26 -4.77
N GLY A 190 21.24 -2.29 -4.42
CA GLY A 190 20.75 -3.67 -4.34
C GLY A 190 19.78 -3.91 -3.18
N GLU A 191 20.00 -3.30 -2.03
CA GLU A 191 19.14 -3.42 -0.87
C GLU A 191 17.82 -2.69 -1.09
N TRP A 192 17.84 -1.44 -1.53
CA TRP A 192 16.64 -0.66 -1.79
C TRP A 192 15.68 -1.36 -2.74
N THR A 193 16.19 -1.94 -3.82
CA THR A 193 15.35 -2.64 -4.80
C THR A 193 14.87 -4.02 -4.35
N GLN A 194 15.25 -4.48 -3.18
CA GLN A 194 14.87 -5.79 -2.63
C GLN A 194 14.03 -5.68 -1.36
N GLN A 195 13.94 -4.51 -0.79
CA GLN A 195 13.25 -4.26 0.48
C GLN A 195 11.83 -3.79 0.26
N VAL A 196 10.99 -4.10 1.23
CA VAL A 196 9.70 -3.46 1.47
C VAL A 196 9.78 -2.89 2.87
N ALA A 197 9.59 -1.59 3.00
CA ALA A 197 9.64 -0.89 4.27
C ALA A 197 8.29 -0.28 4.61
N VAL A 198 8.00 -0.22 5.90
CA VAL A 198 6.88 0.56 6.45
C VAL A 198 7.32 2.01 6.57
N VAL A 199 6.45 2.93 6.22
CA VAL A 199 6.68 4.34 6.50
C VAL A 199 6.25 4.63 7.94
N ASP A 200 7.20 5.07 8.74
CA ASP A 200 6.94 5.57 10.08
C ASP A 200 6.53 7.05 9.99
N GLN A 201 5.24 7.25 10.12
CA GLN A 201 4.65 8.57 10.11
C GLN A 201 3.36 8.59 10.94
N ALA A 202 3.22 9.60 11.78
CA ALA A 202 1.96 9.85 12.46
C ALA A 202 0.84 10.12 11.43
N PRO A 203 -0.39 9.69 11.71
CA PRO A 203 -1.54 10.00 10.84
C PRO A 203 -1.63 11.50 10.58
N LEU A 204 -1.69 11.90 9.31
CA LEU A 204 -1.74 13.31 8.90
C LEU A 204 -3.12 13.93 9.08
N ASP A 205 -4.15 13.10 9.09
CA ASP A 205 -5.53 13.52 9.20
C ASP A 205 -6.48 12.41 9.70
N PRO A 206 -7.73 12.75 10.03
CA PRO A 206 -8.72 11.79 10.51
C PRO A 206 -9.00 10.62 9.57
N ARG A 207 -8.87 10.81 8.24
CA ARG A 207 -9.10 9.75 7.27
C ARG A 207 -8.01 8.67 7.35
N MET A 208 -6.74 9.05 7.45
CA MET A 208 -5.66 8.09 7.67
C MET A 208 -5.87 7.28 8.95
N GLN A 209 -6.32 7.96 10.01
CA GLN A 209 -6.62 7.31 11.29
C GLN A 209 -7.79 6.34 11.18
N ALA A 210 -8.90 6.75 10.54
CA ALA A 210 -10.09 5.93 10.34
C ALA A 210 -9.79 4.65 9.52
N GLN A 211 -8.92 4.75 8.54
CA GLN A 211 -8.53 3.63 7.68
C GLN A 211 -7.45 2.74 8.30
N ARG A 212 -6.99 3.06 9.52
CA ARG A 212 -5.78 2.44 10.12
C ARG A 212 -4.63 2.36 9.11
N GLY A 213 -4.52 3.43 8.32
CA GLY A 213 -3.69 3.48 7.13
C GLY A 213 -2.22 3.58 7.45
N ARG A 214 -1.42 2.81 6.72
CA ARG A 214 0.02 2.91 6.63
C ARG A 214 0.44 3.00 5.18
N PHE A 215 1.68 3.34 4.95
CA PHE A 215 2.28 3.24 3.64
C PHE A 215 3.37 2.18 3.62
N LEU A 216 3.39 1.39 2.57
CA LEU A 216 4.54 0.57 2.23
C LEU A 216 5.28 1.23 1.07
N VAL A 217 6.59 1.06 1.07
CA VAL A 217 7.46 1.60 0.03
C VAL A 217 8.59 0.63 -0.29
N GLY A 218 9.08 0.67 -1.52
CA GLY A 218 10.21 -0.12 -1.98
C GLY A 218 10.74 0.42 -3.31
N GLY A 219 11.95 0.02 -3.68
CA GLY A 219 12.55 0.34 -4.95
C GLY A 219 12.10 -0.60 -6.06
N LEU A 220 12.14 -0.12 -7.31
CA LEU A 220 11.84 -0.94 -8.47
C LEU A 220 12.93 -1.97 -8.69
N ASN A 221 12.58 -3.23 -8.60
CA ASN A 221 13.51 -4.30 -8.86
C ASN A 221 13.26 -4.96 -10.23
N ARG A 222 14.31 -5.04 -11.01
CA ARG A 222 14.31 -5.70 -12.32
C ARG A 222 15.07 -7.03 -12.34
N ARG A 223 15.89 -7.27 -11.32
CA ARG A 223 16.70 -8.49 -11.20
C ARG A 223 16.80 -8.86 -9.74
N TYR A 224 15.91 -9.68 -9.31
CA TYR A 224 16.05 -10.34 -8.04
C TYR A 224 17.01 -11.52 -8.20
N ALA A 225 18.22 -11.46 -7.69
CA ALA A 225 19.13 -12.58 -7.71
C ALA A 225 18.45 -13.83 -7.12
N GLY A 226 18.27 -14.88 -7.92
CA GLY A 226 17.56 -16.10 -7.53
C GLY A 226 16.05 -15.96 -7.32
N ARG A 227 15.45 -14.86 -7.74
CA ARG A 227 14.02 -14.57 -7.60
C ARG A 227 13.42 -14.27 -8.97
N SER A 228 12.25 -14.80 -9.25
CA SER A 228 11.53 -14.52 -10.49
C SER A 228 10.05 -14.57 -10.25
N TYR A 229 9.31 -13.69 -10.92
CA TYR A 229 7.89 -13.88 -11.10
C TYR A 229 7.64 -14.86 -12.24
N ARG A 230 6.69 -15.75 -12.06
CA ARG A 230 6.30 -16.75 -13.06
C ARG A 230 4.81 -16.75 -13.28
N ILE A 231 4.41 -16.96 -14.53
CA ILE A 231 3.05 -17.27 -14.94
C ILE A 231 3.13 -18.53 -15.80
N ASP A 232 2.28 -19.51 -15.57
CA ASP A 232 2.27 -20.81 -16.27
C ASP A 232 3.66 -21.48 -16.31
N GLY A 233 4.43 -21.32 -15.23
CA GLY A 233 5.79 -21.84 -15.12
C GLY A 233 6.87 -21.03 -15.87
N HIS A 234 6.50 -20.03 -16.67
CA HIS A 234 7.42 -19.19 -17.42
C HIS A 234 7.84 -17.95 -16.64
N ASN A 235 9.13 -17.60 -16.69
CA ASN A 235 9.64 -16.39 -16.06
C ASN A 235 9.12 -15.15 -16.79
N ILE A 236 8.64 -14.19 -16.01
CA ILE A 236 8.26 -12.88 -16.51
C ILE A 236 9.52 -12.04 -16.72
N PRO A 237 9.66 -11.31 -17.84
CA PRO A 237 10.76 -10.38 -18.03
C PRO A 237 10.88 -9.35 -16.91
N GLY A 238 12.11 -9.05 -16.48
CA GLY A 238 12.34 -8.20 -15.31
C GLY A 238 11.85 -6.75 -15.46
N ASP A 239 11.69 -6.27 -16.69
CA ASP A 239 11.11 -4.96 -17.00
C ASP A 239 9.57 -4.93 -16.89
N GLN A 240 8.94 -6.10 -16.78
CA GLN A 240 7.49 -6.25 -16.56
C GLN A 240 7.14 -6.54 -15.09
N TYR A 241 8.09 -6.84 -14.22
CA TYR A 241 7.82 -7.07 -12.79
C TYR A 241 7.06 -5.92 -12.13
N PRO A 242 7.40 -4.65 -12.38
CA PRO A 242 6.67 -3.55 -11.77
C PRO A 242 5.23 -3.39 -12.27
N ASP A 243 4.85 -3.97 -13.41
CA ASP A 243 3.46 -4.01 -13.86
C ASP A 243 2.61 -4.93 -12.96
N ILE A 244 3.23 -5.93 -12.30
CA ILE A 244 2.59 -6.78 -11.31
C ILE A 244 2.67 -6.15 -9.92
N SER A 245 3.90 -5.78 -9.50
CA SER A 245 4.14 -5.17 -8.19
C SER A 245 5.38 -4.28 -8.23
N THR A 246 5.25 -3.07 -7.71
CA THR A 246 6.38 -2.17 -7.45
C THR A 246 7.04 -2.44 -6.10
N LEU A 247 6.47 -3.34 -5.28
CA LEU A 247 7.05 -3.82 -4.05
C LEU A 247 7.70 -5.19 -4.26
N GLY A 248 8.82 -5.42 -3.58
CA GLY A 248 9.54 -6.69 -3.58
C GLY A 248 8.87 -7.76 -2.72
N VAL A 249 7.70 -8.24 -3.11
CA VAL A 249 6.91 -9.22 -2.36
C VAL A 249 6.95 -10.59 -3.05
N ASN A 250 7.22 -11.64 -2.27
CA ASN A 250 7.08 -13.02 -2.72
C ASN A 250 5.64 -13.49 -2.54
N PHE A 251 4.84 -13.51 -3.60
CA PHE A 251 3.47 -14.03 -3.56
C PHE A 251 3.45 -15.55 -3.64
N LEU A 252 2.86 -16.19 -2.65
CA LEU A 252 2.82 -17.65 -2.55
C LEU A 252 1.64 -18.23 -3.30
N ASN A 253 1.89 -19.35 -3.99
CA ASN A 253 0.85 -20.19 -4.61
C ASN A 253 0.22 -21.15 -3.62
N SER A 254 0.73 -21.22 -2.38
CA SER A 254 0.29 -22.19 -1.37
C SER A 254 0.31 -21.53 -0.01
N VAL A 255 -0.73 -21.79 0.76
CA VAL A 255 -0.81 -21.42 2.18
C VAL A 255 0.32 -22.08 2.99
N LYS A 256 0.75 -23.27 2.59
CA LYS A 256 1.84 -24.03 3.22
C LYS A 256 3.23 -23.71 2.66
N GLY A 257 3.34 -22.75 1.74
CA GLY A 257 4.62 -22.36 1.17
C GLY A 257 5.50 -21.71 2.24
N LYS A 258 6.77 -22.13 2.34
CA LYS A 258 7.74 -21.46 3.23
C LYS A 258 8.14 -20.11 2.65
N PRO A 259 8.33 -19.05 3.47
CA PRO A 259 8.89 -17.80 2.98
C PRO A 259 10.24 -18.05 2.37
N ASN A 260 10.44 -17.42 1.26
CA ASN A 260 11.79 -17.27 0.77
C ASN A 260 12.42 -16.08 1.49
N MET A 261 13.27 -16.34 2.47
CA MET A 261 13.96 -15.31 3.28
C MET A 261 14.86 -14.38 2.45
N ASN A 262 15.05 -14.68 1.17
CA ASN A 262 15.65 -13.72 0.27
C ASN A 262 14.72 -12.57 -0.13
N TRP A 263 13.43 -12.59 0.21
CA TRP A 263 12.49 -11.50 0.05
C TRP A 263 12.26 -10.84 1.40
N SER A 264 12.01 -9.54 1.42
CA SER A 264 11.67 -8.81 2.65
C SER A 264 10.20 -8.90 3.01
N ALA A 265 9.38 -9.44 2.12
CA ALA A 265 7.96 -9.62 2.36
C ALA A 265 7.41 -10.86 1.64
N THR A 266 6.40 -11.47 2.23
CA THR A 266 5.59 -12.54 1.67
C THR A 266 4.16 -12.06 1.49
N GLY A 267 3.51 -12.44 0.39
CA GLY A 267 2.15 -12.01 0.07
C GLY A 267 1.22 -13.18 -0.24
N TRP A 268 -0.06 -12.97 0.04
CA TRP A 268 -1.18 -13.82 -0.37
C TRP A 268 -2.26 -12.97 -0.99
N THR A 269 -3.09 -13.57 -1.81
CA THR A 269 -4.21 -12.90 -2.44
C THR A 269 -5.50 -13.69 -2.27
N LEU A 270 -6.59 -12.96 -2.07
CA LEU A 270 -7.94 -13.48 -2.05
C LEU A 270 -8.78 -12.75 -3.09
N ARG A 271 -9.52 -13.50 -3.89
CA ARG A 271 -10.52 -12.94 -4.80
C ARG A 271 -11.81 -12.68 -4.05
N VAL A 272 -12.33 -11.47 -4.14
CA VAL A 272 -13.64 -11.07 -3.63
C VAL A 272 -14.60 -11.03 -4.81
N ARG A 273 -15.51 -11.98 -4.90
CA ARG A 273 -16.43 -12.06 -6.03
C ARG A 273 -17.36 -10.86 -6.08
N SER A 274 -17.64 -10.37 -7.26
CA SER A 274 -18.56 -9.25 -7.47
C SER A 274 -19.94 -9.50 -6.85
N ALA A 275 -20.44 -10.74 -6.96
CA ALA A 275 -21.71 -11.12 -6.34
C ALA A 275 -21.72 -11.04 -4.80
N TRP A 276 -20.57 -11.04 -4.15
CA TRP A 276 -20.45 -10.94 -2.69
C TRP A 276 -20.38 -9.49 -2.17
N LYS A 277 -20.06 -8.55 -3.04
CA LYS A 277 -19.80 -7.17 -2.64
C LYS A 277 -20.98 -6.49 -1.92
N PRO A 278 -22.23 -6.60 -2.40
CA PRO A 278 -23.35 -5.95 -1.70
C PRO A 278 -23.52 -6.44 -0.26
N GLU A 279 -23.49 -7.76 -0.05
CA GLU A 279 -23.67 -8.35 1.27
C GLU A 279 -22.48 -8.04 2.20
N LEU A 280 -21.24 -8.05 1.66
CA LEU A 280 -20.07 -7.65 2.43
C LEU A 280 -20.10 -6.19 2.86
N LEU A 281 -20.65 -5.27 2.04
CA LEU A 281 -20.86 -3.88 2.44
C LEU A 281 -21.85 -3.75 3.59
N GLU A 282 -22.94 -4.53 3.57
CA GLU A 282 -23.92 -4.55 4.68
C GLU A 282 -23.28 -5.06 5.98
N LEU A 283 -22.49 -6.13 5.90
CA LEU A 283 -21.77 -6.67 7.06
C LEU A 283 -20.72 -5.69 7.61
N LEU A 284 -19.98 -5.01 6.74
CA LEU A 284 -19.03 -3.98 7.13
C LEU A 284 -19.71 -2.78 7.81
N ALA A 285 -20.88 -2.37 7.30
CA ALA A 285 -21.66 -1.29 7.89
C ALA A 285 -22.15 -1.62 9.32
N VAL A 286 -22.46 -2.90 9.61
CA VAL A 286 -22.78 -3.36 10.96
C VAL A 286 -21.59 -3.19 11.91
N GLU A 287 -20.36 -3.36 11.43
CA GLU A 287 -19.11 -3.11 12.18
C GLU A 287 -18.72 -1.62 12.22
N GLY A 288 -19.56 -0.72 11.67
CA GLY A 288 -19.29 0.71 11.61
C GLY A 288 -18.27 1.12 10.55
N ILE A 289 -18.01 0.23 9.58
CA ILE A 289 -17.11 0.47 8.45
C ILE A 289 -17.98 0.74 7.22
N ASP A 290 -18.24 1.99 6.96
CA ASP A 290 -19.04 2.49 5.85
C ASP A 290 -18.32 3.63 5.11
N HIS A 291 -18.98 4.20 4.12
CA HIS A 291 -18.40 5.28 3.32
C HIS A 291 -18.10 6.52 4.18
N ASP A 292 -18.95 6.88 5.13
CA ASP A 292 -18.79 8.09 5.93
C ASP A 292 -17.66 7.93 6.96
N SER A 293 -17.53 6.75 7.57
CA SER A 293 -16.44 6.42 8.49
C SER A 293 -15.09 6.34 7.78
N MET A 294 -15.05 5.75 6.57
CA MET A 294 -13.83 5.54 5.79
C MET A 294 -13.39 6.78 5.01
N TYR A 295 -14.32 7.68 4.69
CA TYR A 295 -14.07 8.96 4.02
C TYR A 295 -14.69 10.12 4.81
N PRO A 296 -14.23 10.38 6.05
CA PRO A 296 -14.80 11.44 6.87
C PRO A 296 -14.77 12.77 6.12
N PRO A 297 -15.89 13.48 6.03
CA PRO A 297 -15.96 14.71 5.27
C PRO A 297 -15.08 15.79 5.90
N LEU A 298 -14.33 16.53 5.07
CA LEU A 298 -13.52 17.68 5.51
C LEU A 298 -14.32 18.75 6.26
N GLY A 299 -15.64 18.75 6.10
CA GLY A 299 -16.56 19.61 6.86
C GLY A 299 -16.48 19.40 8.37
N GLU A 300 -16.26 18.19 8.86
CA GLU A 300 -16.11 17.90 10.29
C GLU A 300 -14.79 18.48 10.85
N VAL A 301 -13.70 18.41 10.10
CA VAL A 301 -12.43 19.04 10.49
C VAL A 301 -12.60 20.55 10.63
N ARG A 302 -13.33 21.17 9.68
CA ARG A 302 -13.67 22.61 9.74
C ARG A 302 -14.54 22.94 10.96
N ARG A 303 -15.58 22.14 11.22
CA ARG A 303 -16.48 22.32 12.37
C ARG A 303 -15.71 22.24 13.69
N LEU A 304 -14.88 21.18 13.84
CA LEU A 304 -14.03 21.00 15.02
C LEU A 304 -13.03 22.16 15.17
N GLY A 305 -12.35 22.56 14.10
CA GLY A 305 -11.43 23.69 14.12
C GLY A 305 -12.09 25.00 14.55
N LEU A 306 -13.28 25.30 14.06
CA LEU A 306 -14.05 26.46 14.47
C LEU A 306 -14.47 26.39 15.95
N GLN A 307 -14.87 25.22 16.44
CA GLN A 307 -15.23 25.01 17.85
C GLN A 307 -14.02 25.22 18.76
N VAL A 308 -12.90 24.54 18.47
CA VAL A 308 -11.64 24.68 19.23
C VAL A 308 -11.16 26.14 19.25
N THR A 309 -11.26 26.85 18.12
CA THR A 309 -10.88 28.26 18.04
C THR A 309 -11.75 29.13 18.97
N ARG A 310 -13.06 28.90 18.99
CA ARG A 310 -13.99 29.63 19.88
C ARG A 310 -13.71 29.36 21.35
N ASP A 311 -13.50 28.09 21.71
CA ASP A 311 -13.25 27.67 23.09
C ASP A 311 -11.90 28.23 23.59
N ALA A 312 -10.85 28.19 22.75
CA ALA A 312 -9.55 28.78 23.06
C ALA A 312 -9.64 30.32 23.20
N ALA A 313 -10.35 30.99 22.30
CA ALA A 313 -10.53 32.43 22.38
C ALA A 313 -11.27 32.82 23.66
N LYS A 314 -12.32 32.08 24.06
CA LYS A 314 -13.07 32.30 25.28
C LYS A 314 -12.19 32.13 26.53
N SER A 315 -11.46 31.02 26.64
CA SER A 315 -10.59 30.76 27.78
C SER A 315 -9.49 31.79 27.96
N LEU A 316 -8.89 32.26 26.85
CA LEU A 316 -7.85 33.31 26.86
C LEU A 316 -8.43 34.67 27.27
N THR A 317 -9.67 34.99 26.88
CA THR A 317 -10.33 36.25 27.25
C THR A 317 -10.68 36.26 28.75
N GLU A 318 -11.13 35.13 29.29
CA GLU A 318 -11.43 34.97 30.72
C GLU A 318 -10.15 35.06 31.60
N ALA A 319 -9.04 34.46 31.11
CA ALA A 319 -7.76 34.50 31.80
C ALA A 319 -7.10 35.92 31.82
N THR A 320 -7.46 36.79 30.88
CA THR A 320 -6.96 38.19 30.85
C THR A 320 -7.84 39.15 31.63
N ALA A 321 -9.04 38.73 32.06
CA ALA A 321 -9.97 39.53 32.85
C ALA A 321 -9.91 39.27 34.37
N SER A 322 -9.09 38.32 34.79
CA SER A 322 -8.76 37.96 36.17
C SER A 322 -7.34 38.45 36.54
#